data_3b3a97c09e715dcfa664ef7fb88f294d
#
_entry.id   3b3a97c09e715dcfa664ef7fb88f294d
#
_cell.length_a   1.000
_cell.length_b   1.000
_cell.length_c   1.000
_cell.angle_alpha   90.00
_cell.angle_beta   90.00
_cell.angle_gamma   90.00
#
_symmetry.space_group_name_H-M   'P 1'
#
loop_
_entity.id
_entity.type
_entity.pdbx_description
1 polymer ?
#
loop_
_entity_poly.entity_id
_entity_poly.type
_entity_poly.pdbx_seq_one_letter_code
_entity_poly.pdbx_strand_id
1 'polypeptide(L)'
;NSDFIALGEKLLDVTFAKGYTKVEKEHQDMLLDLATKIRENMSVRRVCVVEVPANAVSATYVHSDFKTGVIAVVKGSTDDQVKQFAYDCCLHMAAFTPAYLTQKEVPQSYIDEQTEIFKGQMANDEKMASKPENVKQGILKGKISKHLAEICFVDQMFVKDDKMTVTAKMAEVGKAVGAKL
;
A
#
# COMPACT_ATOMS: atom_id res chain seq x y z
N ASN A 1 18.57 -17.57 -0.72
CA ASN A 1 19.69 -17.91 0.15
C ASN A 1 19.21 -17.90 1.61
N SER A 2 19.34 -19.04 2.30
CA SER A 2 18.91 -19.22 3.70
C SER A 2 19.64 -18.29 4.67
N ASP A 3 20.93 -18.05 4.46
CA ASP A 3 21.74 -17.16 5.31
C ASP A 3 21.23 -15.71 5.22
N PHE A 4 20.77 -15.28 4.05
CA PHE A 4 20.19 -13.95 3.85
C PHE A 4 18.84 -13.79 4.58
N ILE A 5 17.99 -14.81 4.55
CA ILE A 5 16.71 -14.80 5.28
C ILE A 5 16.98 -14.78 6.79
N ALA A 6 17.86 -15.65 7.27
CA ALA A 6 18.23 -15.71 8.68
C ALA A 6 18.86 -14.39 9.19
N LEU A 7 19.63 -13.69 8.34
CA LEU A 7 20.14 -12.37 8.69
C LEU A 7 19.00 -11.34 8.78
N GLY A 8 18.02 -11.39 7.85
CA GLY A 8 16.85 -10.53 7.89
C GLY A 8 16.07 -10.67 9.20
N GLU A 9 15.85 -11.89 9.66
CA GLU A 9 15.20 -12.18 10.96
C GLU A 9 15.99 -11.59 12.13
N LYS A 10 17.31 -11.81 12.17
CA LYS A 10 18.19 -11.25 13.21
C LYS A 10 18.19 -9.71 13.23
N LEU A 11 18.15 -9.07 12.06
CA LEU A 11 18.05 -7.61 11.95
C LEU A 11 16.73 -7.09 12.52
N LEU A 12 15.62 -7.80 12.29
CA LEU A 12 14.33 -7.48 12.89
C LEU A 12 14.35 -7.66 14.42
N ASP A 13 14.89 -8.76 14.91
CA ASP A 13 15.01 -9.04 16.35
C ASP A 13 15.80 -7.96 17.09
N VAL A 14 16.96 -7.57 16.55
CA VAL A 14 17.80 -6.51 17.11
C VAL A 14 17.08 -5.16 17.07
N THR A 15 16.45 -4.85 15.95
CA THR A 15 15.66 -3.62 15.78
C THR A 15 14.60 -3.51 16.86
N PHE A 16 13.84 -4.59 17.09
CA PHE A 16 12.75 -4.62 18.06
C PHE A 16 13.29 -4.61 19.50
N ALA A 17 14.27 -5.46 19.83
CA ALA A 17 14.82 -5.59 21.17
C ALA A 17 15.47 -4.28 21.67
N LYS A 18 16.08 -3.50 20.77
CA LYS A 18 16.75 -2.23 21.11
C LYS A 18 15.91 -0.99 20.85
N GLY A 19 14.68 -1.16 20.33
CA GLY A 19 13.78 -0.05 20.04
C GLY A 19 14.31 0.89 18.94
N TYR A 20 15.06 0.37 17.99
CA TYR A 20 15.59 1.18 16.90
C TYR A 20 14.47 1.59 15.94
N THR A 21 14.39 2.88 15.63
CA THR A 21 13.41 3.45 14.68
C THR A 21 14.04 3.85 13.34
N LYS A 22 15.34 3.72 13.22
CA LYS A 22 16.13 4.01 12.03
C LYS A 22 17.27 3.00 11.88
N VAL A 23 17.94 3.02 10.74
CA VAL A 23 19.15 2.18 10.54
C VAL A 23 20.26 2.68 11.45
N GLU A 24 20.80 1.77 12.25
CA GLU A 24 21.93 2.00 13.14
C GLU A 24 23.19 1.28 12.63
N LYS A 25 24.36 1.65 13.17
CA LYS A 25 25.64 1.04 12.81
C LYS A 25 25.63 -0.48 12.99
N GLU A 26 24.99 -0.97 14.04
CA GLU A 26 24.88 -2.40 14.33
C GLU A 26 24.23 -3.20 13.19
N HIS A 27 23.20 -2.64 12.53
CA HIS A 27 22.60 -3.28 11.36
C HIS A 27 23.59 -3.45 10.20
N GLN A 28 24.46 -2.46 9.98
CA GLN A 28 25.48 -2.52 8.94
C GLN A 28 26.60 -3.49 9.31
N ASP A 29 27.02 -3.51 10.59
CA ASP A 29 28.03 -4.43 11.09
C ASP A 29 27.57 -5.90 10.95
N MET A 30 26.32 -6.20 11.27
CA MET A 30 25.72 -7.54 11.10
C MET A 30 25.69 -7.99 9.64
N LEU A 31 25.56 -7.04 8.69
CA LEU A 31 25.55 -7.31 7.26
C LEU A 31 26.94 -7.64 6.71
N LEU A 32 27.99 -7.05 7.30
CA LEU A 32 29.36 -7.11 6.77
C LEU A 32 29.88 -8.56 6.66
N ASP A 33 29.59 -9.39 7.65
CA ASP A 33 30.01 -10.78 7.66
C ASP A 33 29.39 -11.58 6.50
N LEU A 34 28.09 -11.38 6.27
CA LEU A 34 27.41 -12.06 5.18
C LEU A 34 27.84 -11.50 3.81
N ALA A 35 27.96 -10.17 3.68
CA ALA A 35 28.44 -9.52 2.47
C ALA A 35 29.80 -10.05 2.04
N THR A 36 30.71 -10.23 3.00
CA THR A 36 32.04 -10.80 2.77
C THR A 36 31.96 -12.27 2.31
N LYS A 37 31.09 -13.07 2.94
CA LYS A 37 30.90 -14.49 2.62
C LYS A 37 30.35 -14.71 1.21
N ILE A 38 29.31 -13.96 0.83
CA ILE A 38 28.64 -14.11 -0.48
C ILE A 38 29.25 -13.22 -1.57
N ARG A 39 30.15 -12.32 -1.22
CA ARG A 39 30.84 -11.37 -2.11
C ARG A 39 29.88 -10.45 -2.89
N GLU A 40 28.77 -10.06 -2.26
CA GLU A 40 27.81 -9.13 -2.82
C GLU A 40 27.76 -7.85 -1.97
N ASN A 41 27.58 -6.71 -2.63
CA ASN A 41 27.38 -5.45 -1.94
C ASN A 41 25.95 -5.38 -1.40
N MET A 42 25.81 -5.28 -0.08
CA MET A 42 24.53 -5.24 0.62
C MET A 42 24.46 -4.07 1.57
N SER A 43 23.28 -3.53 1.76
CA SER A 43 23.03 -2.49 2.77
C SER A 43 21.63 -2.61 3.37
N VAL A 44 21.50 -2.30 4.66
CA VAL A 44 20.19 -2.04 5.25
C VAL A 44 19.80 -0.61 4.87
N ARG A 45 18.80 -0.48 4.00
CA ARG A 45 18.40 0.82 3.46
C ARG A 45 17.48 1.58 4.42
N ARG A 46 16.54 0.86 5.04
CA ARG A 46 15.49 1.45 5.90
C ARG A 46 15.06 0.47 6.98
N VAL A 47 14.65 1.05 8.10
CA VAL A 47 13.89 0.40 9.16
C VAL A 47 12.60 1.19 9.31
N CYS A 48 11.49 0.48 9.40
CA CYS A 48 10.18 1.07 9.67
C CYS A 48 9.54 0.33 10.84
N VAL A 49 9.19 1.06 11.87
CA VAL A 49 8.47 0.55 13.04
C VAL A 49 7.06 1.13 13.02
N VAL A 50 6.08 0.25 13.05
CA VAL A 50 4.66 0.63 13.04
C VAL A 50 4.06 0.31 14.40
N GLU A 51 3.57 1.31 15.09
CA GLU A 51 2.85 1.14 16.36
C GLU A 51 1.43 0.65 16.09
N VAL A 52 1.02 -0.37 16.84
CA VAL A 52 -0.32 -0.92 16.78
C VAL A 52 -1.10 -0.49 18.01
N PRO A 53 -2.11 0.40 17.89
CA PRO A 53 -2.94 0.82 19.01
C PRO A 53 -3.67 -0.35 19.68
N ALA A 54 -4.05 -0.22 20.96
CA ALA A 54 -4.71 -1.29 21.71
C ALA A 54 -6.05 -1.75 21.10
N ASN A 55 -6.73 -0.88 20.34
CA ASN A 55 -7.98 -1.18 19.65
C ASN A 55 -7.77 -1.46 18.15
N ALA A 56 -6.62 -1.99 17.77
CA ALA A 56 -6.26 -2.26 16.40
C ALA A 56 -5.65 -3.65 16.26
N VAL A 57 -5.67 -4.14 15.03
CA VAL A 57 -4.95 -5.35 14.62
C VAL A 57 -3.90 -4.99 13.60
N SER A 58 -2.82 -5.77 13.53
CA SER A 58 -1.85 -5.69 12.45
C SER A 58 -1.77 -7.03 11.72
N ALA A 59 -1.44 -6.96 10.44
CA ALA A 59 -1.09 -8.10 9.62
C ALA A 59 0.13 -7.77 8.77
N THR A 60 0.88 -8.79 8.42
CA THR A 60 2.04 -8.68 7.55
C THR A 60 1.96 -9.73 6.45
N TYR A 61 2.50 -9.39 5.30
CA TYR A 61 2.65 -10.32 4.19
C TYR A 61 4.00 -10.07 3.51
N VAL A 62 4.75 -11.12 3.28
CA VAL A 62 5.97 -11.09 2.47
C VAL A 62 5.75 -12.00 1.27
N HIS A 63 5.91 -11.45 0.08
CA HIS A 63 5.75 -12.21 -1.15
C HIS A 63 6.88 -13.23 -1.31
N SER A 64 6.61 -14.33 -2.01
CA SER A 64 7.53 -15.47 -2.14
C SER A 64 8.90 -15.13 -2.78
N ASP A 65 8.96 -14.03 -3.55
CA ASP A 65 10.21 -13.53 -4.14
C ASP A 65 11.04 -12.66 -3.19
N PHE A 66 10.53 -12.37 -1.98
CA PHE A 66 11.15 -11.51 -0.95
C PHE A 66 11.43 -10.06 -1.41
N LYS A 67 10.77 -9.58 -2.48
CA LYS A 67 10.92 -8.21 -2.98
C LYS A 67 9.80 -7.30 -2.53
N THR A 68 8.66 -7.87 -2.18
CA THR A 68 7.47 -7.13 -1.74
C THR A 68 7.11 -7.56 -0.34
N GLY A 69 7.08 -6.60 0.58
CA GLY A 69 6.59 -6.77 1.94
C GLY A 69 5.51 -5.73 2.24
N VAL A 70 4.46 -6.12 2.93
CA VAL A 70 3.34 -5.25 3.30
C VAL A 70 3.04 -5.40 4.79
N ILE A 71 2.78 -4.28 5.44
CA ILE A 71 2.24 -4.19 6.79
C ILE A 71 0.93 -3.42 6.72
N ALA A 72 -0.14 -3.98 7.28
CA ALA A 72 -1.42 -3.32 7.43
C ALA A 72 -1.79 -3.20 8.91
N VAL A 73 -2.34 -2.05 9.30
CA VAL A 73 -2.94 -1.82 10.62
C VAL A 73 -4.38 -1.37 10.41
N VAL A 74 -5.32 -2.12 10.96
CA VAL A 74 -6.74 -1.78 10.95
C VAL A 74 -7.16 -1.43 12.37
N LYS A 75 -7.66 -0.21 12.55
CA LYS A 75 -8.11 0.33 13.83
C LYS A 75 -9.61 0.07 14.01
N GLY A 76 -10.06 0.09 15.27
CA GLY A 76 -11.47 0.04 15.64
C GLY A 76 -11.89 -1.24 16.35
N SER A 77 -11.20 -2.36 16.13
CA SER A 77 -11.48 -3.63 16.79
C SER A 77 -10.27 -4.57 16.77
N THR A 78 -10.23 -5.49 17.73
CA THR A 78 -9.22 -6.58 17.80
C THR A 78 -9.80 -7.94 17.42
N ASP A 79 -11.02 -7.96 16.86
CA ASP A 79 -11.71 -9.19 16.46
C ASP A 79 -10.94 -9.94 15.36
N ASP A 80 -11.01 -11.27 15.39
CA ASP A 80 -10.33 -12.13 14.42
C ASP A 80 -10.78 -11.89 12.97
N GLN A 81 -12.03 -11.49 12.75
CA GLN A 81 -12.51 -11.11 11.41
C GLN A 81 -11.79 -9.86 10.88
N VAL A 82 -11.48 -8.89 11.77
CA VAL A 82 -10.72 -7.69 11.42
C VAL A 82 -9.25 -8.03 11.15
N LYS A 83 -8.70 -8.99 11.91
CA LYS A 83 -7.34 -9.49 11.66
C LYS A 83 -7.24 -10.20 10.31
N GLN A 84 -8.24 -11.02 9.96
CA GLN A 84 -8.31 -11.65 8.63
C GLN A 84 -8.45 -10.60 7.53
N PHE A 85 -9.28 -9.59 7.71
CA PHE A 85 -9.42 -8.48 6.76
C PHE A 85 -8.11 -7.70 6.60
N ALA A 86 -7.38 -7.43 7.68
CA ALA A 86 -6.06 -6.80 7.62
C ALA A 86 -5.07 -7.63 6.79
N TYR A 87 -5.07 -8.96 6.95
CA TYR A 87 -4.24 -9.85 6.12
C TYR A 87 -4.66 -9.80 4.64
N ASP A 88 -5.96 -9.81 4.37
CA ASP A 88 -6.49 -9.71 3.01
C ASP A 88 -6.14 -8.35 2.36
N CYS A 89 -6.08 -7.28 3.16
CA CYS A 89 -5.55 -5.98 2.72
C CYS A 89 -4.07 -6.06 2.35
N CYS A 90 -3.25 -6.83 3.10
CA CYS A 90 -1.86 -7.03 2.73
C CYS A 90 -1.73 -7.75 1.38
N LEU A 91 -2.53 -8.78 1.13
CA LEU A 91 -2.57 -9.48 -0.16
C LEU A 91 -2.99 -8.54 -1.30
N HIS A 92 -4.02 -7.72 -1.05
CA HIS A 92 -4.49 -6.72 -2.01
C HIS A 92 -3.40 -5.71 -2.37
N MET A 93 -2.74 -5.12 -1.36
CA MET A 93 -1.67 -4.14 -1.59
C MET A 93 -0.46 -4.75 -2.31
N ALA A 94 -0.12 -6.01 -2.03
CA ALA A 94 0.94 -6.71 -2.74
C ALA A 94 0.59 -6.96 -4.22
N ALA A 95 -0.69 -7.23 -4.53
CA ALA A 95 -1.15 -7.51 -5.89
C ALA A 95 -1.35 -6.25 -6.74
N PHE A 96 -1.95 -5.20 -6.17
CA PHE A 96 -2.37 -4.00 -6.92
C PHE A 96 -1.48 -2.78 -6.70
N THR A 97 -0.55 -2.83 -5.74
CA THR A 97 0.46 -1.80 -5.45
C THR A 97 -0.10 -0.37 -5.48
N PRO A 98 -1.14 -0.05 -4.68
CA PRO A 98 -1.71 1.29 -4.65
C PRO A 98 -0.66 2.32 -4.26
N ALA A 99 -0.72 3.50 -4.90
CA ALA A 99 0.24 4.57 -4.64
C ALA A 99 -0.12 5.38 -3.38
N TYR A 100 -1.40 5.45 -3.05
CA TYR A 100 -1.95 6.22 -1.93
C TYR A 100 -2.96 5.39 -1.16
N LEU A 101 -3.15 5.70 0.13
CA LEU A 101 -4.21 5.08 0.92
C LEU A 101 -5.58 5.62 0.52
N THR A 102 -5.70 6.94 0.42
CA THR A 102 -6.94 7.66 0.09
C THR A 102 -6.68 8.77 -0.94
N GLN A 103 -7.73 9.23 -1.64
CA GLN A 103 -7.64 10.37 -2.56
C GLN A 103 -7.19 11.67 -1.89
N LYS A 104 -7.39 11.81 -0.56
CA LYS A 104 -6.95 13.00 0.19
C LYS A 104 -5.44 13.13 0.28
N GLU A 105 -4.72 12.05 0.10
CA GLU A 105 -3.25 12.01 0.14
C GLU A 105 -2.62 12.30 -1.22
N VAL A 106 -3.42 12.30 -2.29
CA VAL A 106 -2.93 12.58 -3.64
C VAL A 106 -2.60 14.06 -3.76
N PRO A 107 -1.36 14.43 -4.09
CA PRO A 107 -0.98 15.84 -4.25
C PRO A 107 -1.80 16.52 -5.35
N GLN A 108 -2.23 17.76 -5.12
CA GLN A 108 -2.97 18.53 -6.12
C GLN A 108 -2.17 18.68 -7.42
N SER A 109 -0.86 18.86 -7.34
CA SER A 109 0.04 18.92 -8.50
C SER A 109 -0.03 17.69 -9.39
N TYR A 110 -0.16 16.49 -8.78
CA TYR A 110 -0.35 15.24 -9.52
C TYR A 110 -1.71 15.21 -10.24
N ILE A 111 -2.78 15.65 -9.55
CA ILE A 111 -4.12 15.72 -10.14
C ILE A 111 -4.14 16.69 -11.32
N ASP A 112 -3.48 17.83 -11.18
CA ASP A 112 -3.37 18.86 -12.22
C ASP A 112 -2.60 18.32 -13.44
N GLU A 113 -1.49 17.63 -13.22
CA GLU A 113 -0.71 16.98 -14.29
C GLU A 113 -1.54 15.93 -15.04
N GLN A 114 -2.22 15.05 -14.33
CA GLN A 114 -3.10 14.03 -14.94
C GLN A 114 -4.26 14.67 -15.69
N THR A 115 -4.78 15.79 -15.19
CA THR A 115 -5.84 16.56 -15.85
C THR A 115 -5.36 17.07 -17.21
N GLU A 116 -4.17 17.65 -17.30
CA GLU A 116 -3.61 18.14 -18.57
C GLU A 116 -3.32 16.99 -19.54
N ILE A 117 -2.83 15.85 -19.04
CA ILE A 117 -2.64 14.64 -19.86
C ILE A 117 -3.98 14.18 -20.46
N PHE A 118 -5.03 14.07 -19.66
CA PHE A 118 -6.35 13.64 -20.16
C PHE A 118 -6.98 14.67 -21.10
N LYS A 119 -6.80 15.97 -20.88
CA LYS A 119 -7.22 17.01 -21.84
C LYS A 119 -6.52 16.85 -23.19
N GLY A 120 -5.19 16.63 -23.19
CA GLY A 120 -4.42 16.37 -24.40
C GLY A 120 -4.90 15.12 -25.15
N GLN A 121 -5.17 14.03 -24.44
CA GLN A 121 -5.72 12.81 -25.04
C GLN A 121 -7.10 13.06 -25.66
N MET A 122 -7.96 13.80 -24.97
CA MET A 122 -9.30 14.13 -25.48
C MET A 122 -9.26 15.08 -26.68
N ALA A 123 -8.30 15.99 -26.74
CA ALA A 123 -8.13 16.89 -27.89
C ALA A 123 -7.72 16.15 -29.17
N ASN A 124 -6.99 15.04 -29.02
CA ASN A 124 -6.55 14.19 -30.12
C ASN A 124 -7.59 13.11 -30.54
N ASP A 125 -8.72 13.03 -29.84
CA ASP A 125 -9.80 12.10 -30.15
C ASP A 125 -10.89 12.81 -30.98
N GLU A 126 -11.00 12.45 -32.26
CA GLU A 126 -12.00 13.01 -33.19
C GLU A 126 -13.43 12.89 -32.68
N LYS A 127 -13.75 11.81 -31.93
CA LYS A 127 -15.07 11.59 -31.33
C LYS A 127 -15.36 12.57 -30.19
N MET A 128 -14.31 13.12 -29.59
CA MET A 128 -14.43 14.16 -28.55
C MET A 128 -14.51 15.55 -29.15
N ALA A 129 -13.91 15.80 -30.32
CA ALA A 129 -13.88 17.12 -30.94
C ALA A 129 -15.29 17.70 -31.17
N SER A 130 -16.24 16.86 -31.57
CA SER A 130 -17.63 17.23 -31.87
C SER A 130 -18.55 17.39 -30.63
N LYS A 131 -18.06 17.03 -29.41
CA LYS A 131 -18.91 17.10 -28.20
C LYS A 131 -18.99 18.53 -27.64
N PRO A 132 -20.14 18.92 -27.06
CA PRO A 132 -20.27 20.17 -26.31
C PRO A 132 -19.26 20.24 -25.15
N GLU A 133 -18.83 21.45 -24.79
CA GLU A 133 -17.80 21.67 -23.76
C GLU A 133 -18.19 21.13 -22.37
N ASN A 134 -19.47 21.30 -21.98
CA ASN A 134 -19.98 20.73 -20.73
C ASN A 134 -19.90 19.19 -20.69
N VAL A 135 -20.08 18.52 -21.82
CA VAL A 135 -19.94 17.05 -21.93
C VAL A 135 -18.45 16.66 -21.83
N LYS A 136 -17.54 17.41 -22.48
CA LYS A 136 -16.10 17.19 -22.36
C LYS A 136 -15.64 17.30 -20.91
N GLN A 137 -16.07 18.34 -20.20
CA GLN A 137 -15.75 18.54 -18.78
C GLN A 137 -16.26 17.37 -17.90
N GLY A 138 -17.46 16.89 -18.15
CA GLY A 138 -18.03 15.72 -17.46
C GLY A 138 -17.19 14.45 -17.70
N ILE A 139 -16.78 14.21 -18.95
CA ILE A 139 -15.91 13.08 -19.31
C ILE A 139 -14.54 13.19 -18.65
N LEU A 140 -13.93 14.39 -18.68
CA LEU A 140 -12.65 14.65 -18.03
C LEU A 140 -12.70 14.36 -16.54
N LYS A 141 -13.72 14.87 -15.84
CA LYS A 141 -13.93 14.59 -14.42
C LYS A 141 -14.08 13.08 -14.15
N GLY A 142 -14.83 12.38 -15.00
CA GLY A 142 -15.00 10.92 -14.89
C GLY A 142 -13.68 10.17 -15.09
N LYS A 143 -12.83 10.58 -16.05
CA LYS A 143 -11.50 9.99 -16.28
C LYS A 143 -10.59 10.19 -15.07
N ILE A 144 -10.55 11.40 -14.50
CA ILE A 144 -9.75 11.70 -13.31
C ILE A 144 -10.24 10.87 -12.13
N SER A 145 -11.55 10.83 -11.87
CA SER A 145 -12.13 10.05 -10.78
C SER A 145 -11.80 8.57 -10.90
N LYS A 146 -11.90 8.00 -12.12
CA LYS A 146 -11.55 6.62 -12.38
C LYS A 146 -10.06 6.36 -12.13
N HIS A 147 -9.19 7.24 -12.62
CA HIS A 147 -7.75 7.11 -12.42
C HIS A 147 -7.37 7.17 -10.93
N LEU A 148 -7.97 8.10 -10.17
CA LEU A 148 -7.75 8.19 -8.72
C LEU A 148 -8.23 6.92 -7.99
N ALA A 149 -9.34 6.34 -8.40
CA ALA A 149 -9.83 5.08 -7.84
C ALA A 149 -8.88 3.90 -8.13
N GLU A 150 -8.17 3.91 -9.25
CA GLU A 150 -7.19 2.88 -9.60
C GLU A 150 -5.90 2.96 -8.76
N ILE A 151 -5.52 4.14 -8.27
CA ILE A 151 -4.27 4.35 -7.53
C ILE A 151 -4.46 4.50 -6.01
N CYS A 152 -5.70 4.64 -5.53
CA CYS A 152 -6.02 4.79 -4.11
C CYS A 152 -6.57 3.49 -3.54
N PHE A 153 -5.89 2.95 -2.53
CA PHE A 153 -6.18 1.64 -1.93
C PHE A 153 -7.65 1.45 -1.55
N VAL A 154 -8.23 2.43 -0.84
CA VAL A 154 -9.61 2.30 -0.32
C VAL A 154 -10.68 2.29 -1.41
N ASP A 155 -10.36 2.81 -2.60
CA ASP A 155 -11.28 2.91 -3.74
C ASP A 155 -11.11 1.76 -4.74
N GLN A 156 -10.01 0.99 -4.65
CA GLN A 156 -9.78 -0.17 -5.50
C GLN A 156 -10.81 -1.28 -5.23
N MET A 157 -11.11 -2.07 -6.25
CA MET A 157 -11.95 -3.27 -6.10
C MET A 157 -11.20 -4.31 -5.29
N PHE A 158 -11.87 -4.89 -4.28
CA PHE A 158 -11.22 -5.76 -3.31
C PHE A 158 -10.71 -7.06 -3.95
N VAL A 159 -9.47 -7.45 -3.63
CA VAL A 159 -8.78 -8.60 -4.27
C VAL A 159 -9.54 -9.93 -4.19
N LYS A 160 -10.33 -10.14 -3.15
CA LYS A 160 -11.13 -11.36 -2.93
C LYS A 160 -12.60 -11.23 -3.37
N ASP A 161 -13.04 -10.02 -3.74
CA ASP A 161 -14.41 -9.76 -4.20
C ASP A 161 -14.41 -8.53 -5.12
N ASP A 162 -14.42 -8.77 -6.42
CA ASP A 162 -14.38 -7.77 -7.47
C ASP A 162 -15.70 -6.97 -7.64
N LYS A 163 -16.70 -7.25 -6.81
CA LYS A 163 -17.99 -6.55 -6.81
C LYS A 163 -18.06 -5.42 -5.79
N MET A 164 -17.07 -5.33 -4.91
CA MET A 164 -17.03 -4.30 -3.87
C MET A 164 -15.64 -3.67 -3.75
N THR A 165 -15.60 -2.41 -3.33
CA THR A 165 -14.36 -1.72 -3.03
C THR A 165 -13.81 -2.15 -1.67
N VAL A 166 -12.52 -1.86 -1.43
CA VAL A 166 -11.91 -2.03 -0.10
C VAL A 166 -12.70 -1.30 0.97
N THR A 167 -13.16 -0.05 0.70
CA THR A 167 -14.04 0.71 1.61
C THR A 167 -15.34 -0.03 1.93
N ALA A 168 -16.00 -0.59 0.91
CA ALA A 168 -17.24 -1.33 1.12
C ALA A 168 -17.02 -2.60 1.94
N LYS A 169 -15.92 -3.33 1.68
CA LYS A 169 -15.54 -4.50 2.47
C LYS A 169 -15.20 -4.15 3.90
N MET A 170 -14.47 -3.06 4.13
CA MET A 170 -14.17 -2.56 5.47
C MET A 170 -15.45 -2.23 6.25
N ALA A 171 -16.42 -1.58 5.61
CA ALA A 171 -17.72 -1.27 6.24
C ALA A 171 -18.52 -2.55 6.56
N GLU A 172 -18.49 -3.55 5.68
CA GLU A 172 -19.14 -4.86 5.90
C GLU A 172 -18.54 -5.56 7.13
N VAL A 173 -17.20 -5.67 7.21
CA VAL A 173 -16.50 -6.28 8.35
C VAL A 173 -16.78 -5.48 9.62
N GLY A 174 -16.70 -4.15 9.58
CA GLY A 174 -17.02 -3.29 10.72
C GLY A 174 -18.42 -3.52 11.25
N LYS A 175 -19.42 -3.65 10.35
CA LYS A 175 -20.80 -3.96 10.73
C LYS A 175 -20.91 -5.36 11.38
N ALA A 176 -20.21 -6.37 10.86
CA ALA A 176 -20.22 -7.72 11.40
C ALA A 176 -19.69 -7.79 12.83
N VAL A 177 -18.66 -6.99 13.15
CA VAL A 177 -18.05 -6.96 14.51
C VAL A 177 -18.59 -5.82 15.39
N GLY A 178 -19.57 -5.05 14.93
CA GLY A 178 -20.17 -3.95 15.69
C GLY A 178 -19.22 -2.78 15.94
N ALA A 179 -18.25 -2.56 15.07
CA ALA A 179 -17.22 -1.52 15.21
C ALA A 179 -17.11 -0.65 13.95
N LYS A 180 -16.59 0.56 14.11
CA LYS A 180 -16.16 1.41 13.01
C LYS A 180 -14.67 1.17 12.77
N LEU A 181 -14.35 0.62 11.65
CA LEU A 181 -12.98 0.37 11.22
C LEU A 181 -12.41 1.57 10.46
#